data_b02552bcabe9f89ecd99688a28acb2df
#
_entry.id   b02552bcabe9f89ecd99688a28acb2df
#
_cell.length_a   1.000
_cell.length_b   1.000
_cell.length_c   1.000
_cell.angle_alpha   90.00
_cell.angle_beta   90.00
_cell.angle_gamma   90.00
#
_symmetry.space_group_name_H-M   'P 1'
#
loop_
_entity.id
_entity.type
_entity.pdbx_description
1 polymer ?
#
loop_
_entity_poly.entity_id
_entity_poly.type
_entity_poly.pdbx_seq_one_letter_code
_entity_poly.pdbx_strand_id
1 'polypeptide(L)'
;TVLTHGIMAIDINEWRAKENELEDSHKKAYNIATKNNASISYDCIGVGASAGGAFKRLNSQSGINIKFKGFDAGGSVNNPNSYYEPQRKNKDHFENLKSQSWQSVADRCKETYNAVIHNKEYDEDNIISISSDCKYIDQLIIELSSPKKDISKRGLIKVESKDDMKKRGIPSPNIADAFIMSYTHNKSSSFFG
;
A
#
# COMPACT_ATOMS: atom_id res chain seq x y z
N THR A 1 7.45 -6.66 3.90
CA THR A 1 7.82 -5.58 2.96
C THR A 1 7.50 -5.98 1.54
N VAL A 2 7.18 -5.00 0.73
CA VAL A 2 7.05 -5.12 -0.73
C VAL A 2 8.01 -4.11 -1.36
N LEU A 3 8.83 -4.55 -2.29
CA LEU A 3 9.70 -3.71 -3.10
C LEU A 3 9.09 -3.54 -4.47
N THR A 4 8.91 -2.29 -4.89
CA THR A 4 8.36 -1.96 -6.22
C THR A 4 9.35 -1.16 -7.05
N HIS A 5 9.32 -1.34 -8.36
CA HIS A 5 9.99 -0.51 -9.35
C HIS A 5 8.95 -0.06 -10.39
N GLY A 6 8.54 1.20 -10.32
CA GLY A 6 7.40 1.71 -11.09
C GLY A 6 6.12 0.94 -10.73
N ILE A 7 5.49 0.35 -11.73
CA ILE A 7 4.26 -0.43 -11.60
C ILE A 7 4.49 -1.90 -11.18
N MET A 8 5.74 -2.35 -11.15
CA MET A 8 6.09 -3.74 -10.88
C MET A 8 6.47 -3.98 -9.42
N ALA A 9 5.81 -4.91 -8.74
CA ALA A 9 6.31 -5.50 -7.52
C ALA A 9 7.37 -6.54 -7.87
N ILE A 10 8.61 -6.32 -7.42
CA ILE A 10 9.77 -7.15 -7.78
C ILE A 10 10.19 -8.08 -6.66
N ASP A 11 9.81 -7.80 -5.42
CA ASP A 11 10.13 -8.66 -4.27
C ASP A 11 9.11 -8.47 -3.15
N ILE A 12 8.75 -9.58 -2.50
CA ILE A 12 7.85 -9.62 -1.34
C ILE A 12 8.54 -10.44 -0.25
N ASN A 13 8.71 -9.81 0.91
CA ASN A 13 9.33 -10.44 2.07
C ASN A 13 8.46 -10.24 3.32
N GLU A 14 8.27 -11.31 4.06
CA GLU A 14 7.66 -11.29 5.39
C GLU A 14 8.67 -11.71 6.44
N TRP A 15 8.68 -11.04 7.58
CA TRP A 15 9.38 -11.48 8.78
C TRP A 15 8.59 -11.06 10.02
N ARG A 16 8.81 -11.80 11.08
CA ARG A 16 8.24 -11.47 12.40
C ARG A 16 9.38 -11.03 13.30
N ALA A 17 9.23 -9.89 13.93
CA ALA A 17 10.11 -9.45 15.01
C ALA A 17 9.39 -9.62 16.33
N LYS A 18 10.15 -9.97 17.37
CA LYS A 18 9.66 -9.83 18.74
C LYS A 18 9.62 -8.35 19.11
N GLU A 19 8.88 -8.02 20.17
CA GLU A 19 8.68 -6.63 20.59
C GLU A 19 9.99 -5.88 20.86
N ASN A 20 11.01 -6.57 21.37
CA ASN A 20 12.37 -6.07 21.63
C ASN A 20 13.27 -6.03 20.37
N GLU A 21 12.81 -6.53 19.22
CA GLU A 21 13.57 -6.64 17.96
C GLU A 21 13.05 -5.67 16.87
N LEU A 22 12.22 -4.71 17.23
CA LEU A 22 11.66 -3.73 16.27
C LEU A 22 12.77 -2.93 15.57
N GLU A 23 13.84 -2.61 16.27
CA GLU A 23 14.96 -1.89 15.69
C GLU A 23 15.66 -2.69 14.57
N ASP A 24 15.76 -4.01 14.71
CA ASP A 24 16.33 -4.88 13.67
C ASP A 24 15.41 -4.96 12.45
N SER A 25 14.11 -4.93 12.66
CA SER A 25 13.15 -4.82 11.55
C SER A 25 13.28 -3.50 10.79
N HIS A 26 13.48 -2.37 11.49
CA HIS A 26 13.74 -1.08 10.86
C HIS A 26 15.05 -1.08 10.09
N LYS A 27 16.14 -1.62 10.66
CA LYS A 27 17.43 -1.78 9.99
C LYS A 27 17.32 -2.65 8.74
N LYS A 28 16.59 -3.76 8.81
CA LYS A 28 16.35 -4.65 7.67
C LYS A 28 15.63 -3.93 6.53
N ALA A 29 14.55 -3.21 6.83
CA ALA A 29 13.83 -2.41 5.84
C ALA A 29 14.70 -1.31 5.23
N TYR A 30 15.47 -0.62 6.07
CA TYR A 30 16.41 0.41 5.64
C TYR A 30 17.50 -0.13 4.71
N ASN A 31 18.09 -1.31 5.03
CA ASN A 31 19.11 -1.94 4.20
C ASN A 31 18.55 -2.37 2.83
N ILE A 32 17.31 -2.88 2.79
CA ILE A 32 16.63 -3.19 1.52
C ILE A 32 16.48 -1.91 0.68
N ALA A 33 16.01 -0.83 1.28
CA ALA A 33 15.84 0.45 0.59
C ALA A 33 17.18 1.02 0.09
N THR A 34 18.22 0.99 0.92
CA THR A 34 19.57 1.45 0.55
C THR A 34 20.13 0.66 -0.64
N LYS A 35 20.04 -0.68 -0.57
CA LYS A 35 20.55 -1.57 -1.62
C LYS A 35 19.85 -1.31 -2.97
N ASN A 36 18.59 -0.93 -2.95
CA ASN A 36 17.78 -0.76 -4.15
C ASN A 36 17.55 0.73 -4.52
N ASN A 37 18.22 1.66 -3.85
CA ASN A 37 18.02 3.11 -4.02
C ASN A 37 16.52 3.49 -3.97
N ALA A 38 15.78 2.90 -3.03
CA ALA A 38 14.33 3.02 -2.91
C ALA A 38 13.94 3.95 -1.76
N SER A 39 12.74 4.53 -1.84
CA SER A 39 12.09 5.18 -0.70
C SER A 39 11.32 4.16 0.15
N ILE A 40 11.01 4.53 1.40
CA ILE A 40 10.26 3.68 2.33
C ILE A 40 8.89 4.29 2.61
N SER A 41 7.83 3.51 2.35
CA SER A 41 6.51 3.75 2.93
C SER A 41 6.29 2.81 4.10
N TYR A 42 5.78 3.31 5.23
CA TYR A 42 5.60 2.51 6.45
C TYR A 42 4.30 2.90 7.16
N ASP A 43 3.66 1.93 7.80
CA ASP A 43 2.53 2.22 8.70
C ASP A 43 3.03 3.07 9.88
N CYS A 44 2.51 4.28 10.01
CA CYS A 44 2.96 5.23 11.03
C CYS A 44 2.09 5.18 12.31
N ILE A 45 1.16 4.22 12.42
CA ILE A 45 0.27 4.06 13.57
C ILE A 45 0.63 2.78 14.33
N GLY A 46 0.34 2.77 15.63
CA GLY A 46 0.59 1.61 16.48
C GLY A 46 2.08 1.23 16.53
N VAL A 47 2.38 -0.04 16.26
CA VAL A 47 3.77 -0.58 16.30
C VAL A 47 4.70 0.15 15.32
N GLY A 48 4.19 0.61 14.19
CA GLY A 48 4.96 1.35 13.18
C GLY A 48 5.31 2.80 13.55
N ALA A 49 4.72 3.36 14.61
CA ALA A 49 4.90 4.77 14.98
C ALA A 49 6.37 5.16 15.25
N SER A 50 7.19 4.22 15.72
CA SER A 50 8.62 4.44 15.99
C SER A 50 9.51 4.41 14.74
N ALA A 51 9.02 3.88 13.61
CA ALA A 51 9.83 3.62 12.42
C ALA A 51 10.41 4.91 11.80
N GLY A 52 9.63 5.98 11.75
CA GLY A 52 10.10 7.26 11.21
C GLY A 52 11.30 7.83 11.97
N GLY A 53 11.30 7.76 13.31
CA GLY A 53 12.42 8.13 14.14
C GLY A 53 13.65 7.24 13.92
N ALA A 54 13.43 5.93 13.75
CA ALA A 54 14.48 4.98 13.45
C ALA A 54 15.14 5.27 12.08
N PHE A 55 14.37 5.50 11.03
CA PHE A 55 14.90 5.83 9.70
C PHE A 55 15.67 7.17 9.70
N LYS A 56 15.19 8.17 10.44
CA LYS A 56 15.92 9.45 10.61
C LYS A 56 17.28 9.23 11.26
N ARG A 57 17.36 8.40 12.33
CA ARG A 57 18.66 8.06 12.98
C ARG A 57 19.57 7.30 12.02
N LEU A 58 19.05 6.29 11.29
CA LEU A 58 19.83 5.51 10.34
C LEU A 58 20.39 6.37 9.20
N ASN A 59 19.62 7.31 8.66
CA ASN A 59 20.13 8.31 7.71
C ASN A 59 21.30 9.11 8.28
N SER A 60 21.16 9.61 9.52
CA SER A 60 22.23 10.39 10.18
C SER A 60 23.48 9.56 10.43
N GLN A 61 23.35 8.28 10.78
CA GLN A 61 24.46 7.38 11.07
C GLN A 61 25.20 6.90 9.83
N SER A 62 24.46 6.65 8.75
CA SER A 62 25.04 6.11 7.50
C SER A 62 25.56 7.17 6.53
N GLY A 63 25.14 8.43 6.71
CA GLY A 63 25.35 9.49 5.71
C GLY A 63 24.53 9.33 4.43
N ILE A 64 23.66 8.31 4.36
CA ILE A 64 22.76 8.06 3.22
C ILE A 64 21.40 8.70 3.50
N ASN A 65 20.82 9.37 2.52
CA ASN A 65 19.53 10.05 2.70
C ASN A 65 18.40 9.27 2.00
N ILE A 66 17.94 8.19 2.63
CA ILE A 66 16.76 7.47 2.18
C ILE A 66 15.52 8.30 2.48
N LYS A 67 14.69 8.54 1.45
CA LYS A 67 13.37 9.18 1.63
C LYS A 67 12.41 8.21 2.28
N PHE A 68 11.63 8.68 3.25
CA PHE A 68 10.61 7.85 3.89
C PHE A 68 9.34 8.66 4.18
N LYS A 69 8.19 7.98 4.12
CA LYS A 69 6.88 8.58 4.34
C LYS A 69 5.99 7.66 5.15
N GLY A 70 5.37 8.20 6.19
CA GLY A 70 4.35 7.50 6.98
C GLY A 70 3.04 7.36 6.20
N PHE A 71 2.43 6.19 6.33
CA PHE A 71 1.09 5.90 5.87
C PHE A 71 0.16 5.86 7.08
N ASP A 72 -0.71 6.86 7.19
CA ASP A 72 -1.80 6.90 8.18
C ASP A 72 -3.05 6.29 7.54
N ALA A 73 -3.33 5.03 7.86
CA ALA A 73 -4.47 4.30 7.30
C ALA A 73 -5.83 4.98 7.57
N GLY A 74 -5.96 5.62 8.74
CA GLY A 74 -7.17 6.35 9.14
C GLY A 74 -7.20 7.80 8.69
N GLY A 75 -6.11 8.31 8.15
CA GLY A 75 -5.91 9.70 7.78
C GLY A 75 -6.72 10.13 6.55
N SER A 76 -6.57 11.41 6.22
CA SER A 76 -7.24 12.01 5.08
C SER A 76 -6.79 11.38 3.76
N VAL A 77 -7.70 11.31 2.80
CA VAL A 77 -7.43 10.86 1.43
C VAL A 77 -6.36 11.72 0.74
N ASN A 78 -5.59 11.13 -0.16
CA ASN A 78 -4.68 11.86 -1.03
C ASN A 78 -5.48 12.68 -2.06
N ASN A 79 -4.98 13.86 -2.41
CA ASN A 79 -5.59 14.75 -3.40
C ASN A 79 -7.11 14.93 -3.17
N PRO A 80 -7.55 15.44 -2.01
CA PRO A 80 -8.96 15.40 -1.59
C PRO A 80 -9.92 16.11 -2.55
N ASN A 81 -9.43 17.07 -3.31
CA ASN A 81 -10.23 17.84 -4.26
C ASN A 81 -10.18 17.33 -5.71
N SER A 82 -9.32 16.35 -6.00
CA SER A 82 -9.30 15.67 -7.30
C SER A 82 -10.50 14.76 -7.45
N TYR A 83 -11.02 14.64 -8.66
CA TYR A 83 -12.14 13.77 -8.98
C TYR A 83 -11.68 12.32 -9.10
N TYR A 84 -12.39 11.41 -8.44
CA TYR A 84 -12.24 9.97 -8.61
C TYR A 84 -13.21 9.46 -9.69
N GLU A 85 -14.42 9.95 -9.66
CA GLU A 85 -15.47 9.72 -10.66
C GLU A 85 -16.02 11.07 -11.14
N PRO A 86 -16.68 11.14 -12.29
CA PRO A 86 -17.37 12.35 -12.72
C PRO A 86 -18.23 12.93 -11.59
N GLN A 87 -18.01 14.19 -11.24
CA GLN A 87 -18.72 14.93 -10.19
C GLN A 87 -18.48 14.46 -8.75
N ARG A 88 -17.59 13.48 -8.49
CA ARG A 88 -17.31 12.99 -7.13
C ARG A 88 -15.83 13.06 -6.78
N LYS A 89 -15.48 13.94 -5.85
CA LYS A 89 -14.11 14.14 -5.39
C LYS A 89 -13.64 13.01 -4.46
N ASN A 90 -12.34 12.82 -4.35
CA ASN A 90 -11.77 11.78 -3.46
C ASN A 90 -12.31 11.88 -2.03
N LYS A 91 -12.38 13.08 -1.45
CA LYS A 91 -12.92 13.31 -0.09
C LYS A 91 -14.41 12.97 0.06
N ASP A 92 -15.15 13.01 -1.03
CA ASP A 92 -16.60 12.74 -1.07
C ASP A 92 -16.88 11.29 -1.50
N HIS A 93 -15.82 10.52 -1.82
CA HIS A 93 -15.93 9.14 -2.29
C HIS A 93 -15.39 8.14 -1.26
N PHE A 94 -14.26 8.43 -0.60
CA PHE A 94 -13.56 7.52 0.31
C PHE A 94 -13.60 7.99 1.76
N GLU A 95 -13.77 7.05 2.68
CA GLU A 95 -13.80 7.31 4.12
C GLU A 95 -12.44 7.77 4.66
N ASN A 96 -11.34 7.18 4.17
CA ASN A 96 -9.98 7.44 4.63
C ASN A 96 -8.94 7.00 3.59
N LEU A 97 -7.67 7.25 3.88
CA LEU A 97 -6.55 6.90 3.01
C LEU A 97 -6.47 5.38 2.74
N LYS A 98 -6.73 4.54 3.75
CA LYS A 98 -6.78 3.08 3.55
C LYS A 98 -7.77 2.71 2.46
N SER A 99 -9.00 3.21 2.55
CA SER A 99 -10.05 2.88 1.59
C SER A 99 -9.74 3.36 0.18
N GLN A 100 -9.17 4.56 0.03
CA GLN A 100 -8.70 5.07 -1.25
C GLN A 100 -7.59 4.20 -1.84
N SER A 101 -6.60 3.83 -1.03
CA SER A 101 -5.45 3.05 -1.50
C SER A 101 -5.83 1.63 -1.91
N TRP A 102 -6.70 0.97 -1.16
CA TRP A 102 -7.23 -0.35 -1.52
C TRP A 102 -8.02 -0.30 -2.81
N GLN A 103 -8.88 0.70 -2.99
CA GLN A 103 -9.62 0.86 -4.23
C GLN A 103 -8.69 1.15 -5.41
N SER A 104 -7.67 2.00 -5.23
CA SER A 104 -6.67 2.29 -6.28
C SER A 104 -5.95 1.02 -6.76
N VAL A 105 -5.57 0.12 -5.86
CA VAL A 105 -4.95 -1.16 -6.27
C VAL A 105 -5.97 -2.07 -6.96
N ALA A 106 -7.21 -2.12 -6.50
CA ALA A 106 -8.27 -2.89 -7.16
C ALA A 106 -8.53 -2.38 -8.59
N ASP A 107 -8.53 -1.06 -8.79
CA ASP A 107 -8.69 -0.45 -10.12
C ASP A 107 -7.52 -0.80 -11.03
N ARG A 108 -6.28 -0.74 -10.54
CA ARG A 108 -5.08 -1.16 -11.28
C ARG A 108 -5.13 -2.63 -11.68
N CYS A 109 -5.56 -3.52 -10.79
CA CYS A 109 -5.76 -4.95 -11.11
C CYS A 109 -6.80 -5.12 -12.22
N LYS A 110 -7.91 -4.37 -12.16
CA LYS A 110 -8.97 -4.38 -13.18
C LYS A 110 -8.46 -3.88 -14.54
N GLU A 111 -7.69 -2.78 -14.54
CA GLU A 111 -7.11 -2.24 -15.79
C GLU A 111 -6.09 -3.21 -16.37
N THR A 112 -5.23 -3.81 -15.55
CA THR A 112 -4.32 -4.88 -15.99
C THR A 112 -5.08 -6.05 -16.63
N TYR A 113 -6.14 -6.52 -15.98
CA TYR A 113 -6.99 -7.58 -16.53
C TYR A 113 -7.62 -7.18 -17.87
N ASN A 114 -8.15 -5.98 -17.98
CA ASN A 114 -8.73 -5.46 -19.22
C ASN A 114 -7.69 -5.37 -20.33
N ALA A 115 -6.48 -4.90 -20.03
CA ALA A 115 -5.38 -4.80 -20.99
C ALA A 115 -4.95 -6.19 -21.48
N VAL A 116 -4.74 -7.15 -20.57
CA VAL A 116 -4.18 -8.47 -20.90
C VAL A 116 -5.22 -9.39 -21.54
N ILE A 117 -6.44 -9.43 -21.00
CA ILE A 117 -7.47 -10.39 -21.43
C ILE A 117 -8.37 -9.84 -22.52
N HIS A 118 -8.68 -8.55 -22.46
CA HIS A 118 -9.60 -7.91 -23.41
C HIS A 118 -8.89 -7.02 -24.43
N ASN A 119 -7.54 -6.96 -24.38
CA ASN A 119 -6.72 -6.16 -25.29
C ASN A 119 -7.15 -4.68 -25.39
N LYS A 120 -7.61 -4.11 -24.26
CA LYS A 120 -8.01 -2.71 -24.17
C LYS A 120 -6.76 -1.80 -24.05
N GLU A 121 -6.87 -0.61 -24.60
CA GLU A 121 -5.89 0.45 -24.35
C GLU A 121 -5.80 0.75 -22.86
N TYR A 122 -4.60 1.01 -22.37
CA TYR A 122 -4.31 1.30 -20.98
C TYR A 122 -3.24 2.38 -20.83
N ASP A 123 -3.28 3.08 -19.71
CA ASP A 123 -2.22 3.95 -19.25
C ASP A 123 -1.24 3.11 -18.41
N GLU A 124 0.04 3.15 -18.76
CA GLU A 124 1.11 2.41 -18.07
C GLU A 124 1.15 2.72 -16.57
N ASP A 125 0.81 3.94 -16.17
CA ASP A 125 0.75 4.33 -14.77
C ASP A 125 -0.45 3.74 -14.02
N ASN A 126 -1.45 3.21 -14.72
CA ASN A 126 -2.70 2.69 -14.15
C ASN A 126 -2.81 1.16 -14.13
N ILE A 127 -1.77 0.46 -14.53
CA ILE A 127 -1.69 -1.00 -14.43
C ILE A 127 -0.79 -1.42 -13.27
N ILE A 128 -0.72 -2.72 -13.02
CA ILE A 128 0.09 -3.33 -11.98
C ILE A 128 0.72 -4.62 -12.51
N SER A 129 1.96 -4.86 -12.13
CA SER A 129 2.67 -6.08 -12.46
C SER A 129 3.31 -6.69 -11.23
N ILE A 130 3.41 -8.01 -11.19
CA ILE A 130 4.08 -8.74 -10.11
C ILE A 130 5.08 -9.69 -10.76
N SER A 131 6.34 -9.64 -10.34
CA SER A 131 7.36 -10.56 -10.82
C SER A 131 6.99 -12.00 -10.46
N SER A 132 7.15 -12.92 -11.40
CA SER A 132 6.97 -14.35 -11.14
C SER A 132 7.95 -14.91 -10.09
N ASP A 133 9.05 -14.20 -9.83
CA ASP A 133 10.04 -14.58 -8.83
C ASP A 133 9.63 -14.19 -7.40
N CYS A 134 8.56 -13.38 -7.25
CA CYS A 134 8.03 -13.04 -5.94
C CYS A 134 7.55 -14.28 -5.20
N LYS A 135 8.05 -14.44 -3.98
CA LYS A 135 7.48 -15.40 -3.02
C LYS A 135 6.13 -14.86 -2.54
N TYR A 136 5.32 -15.63 -1.93
CA TYR A 136 4.05 -15.18 -1.32
C TYR A 136 2.97 -14.64 -2.27
N ILE A 137 3.04 -14.91 -3.57
CA ILE A 137 2.00 -14.43 -4.53
C ILE A 137 0.63 -14.98 -4.15
N ASP A 138 0.53 -16.29 -3.85
CA ASP A 138 -0.75 -16.91 -3.47
C ASP A 138 -1.30 -16.30 -2.18
N GLN A 139 -0.43 -16.05 -1.18
CA GLN A 139 -0.84 -15.38 0.05
C GLN A 139 -1.28 -13.94 -0.23
N LEU A 140 -0.57 -13.20 -1.07
CA LEU A 140 -0.97 -11.84 -1.48
C LEU A 140 -2.36 -11.83 -2.13
N ILE A 141 -2.65 -12.77 -3.03
CA ILE A 141 -3.95 -12.91 -3.69
C ILE A 141 -5.05 -13.15 -2.64
N ILE A 142 -4.83 -14.06 -1.70
CA ILE A 142 -5.77 -14.33 -0.61
C ILE A 142 -5.98 -13.08 0.24
N GLU A 143 -4.91 -12.40 0.63
CA GLU A 143 -4.99 -11.22 1.49
C GLU A 143 -5.63 -10.02 0.77
N LEU A 144 -5.38 -9.81 -0.52
CA LEU A 144 -6.01 -8.75 -1.31
C LEU A 144 -7.52 -8.98 -1.53
N SER A 145 -7.95 -10.24 -1.61
CA SER A 145 -9.36 -10.60 -1.85
C SER A 145 -10.19 -10.77 -0.57
N SER A 146 -9.56 -10.77 0.60
CA SER A 146 -10.24 -11.08 1.87
C SER A 146 -11.04 -9.92 2.49
N PRO A 147 -10.56 -8.65 2.51
CA PRO A 147 -11.29 -7.55 3.09
C PRO A 147 -12.54 -7.18 2.28
N LYS A 148 -13.63 -6.92 2.96
CA LYS A 148 -14.87 -6.48 2.32
C LYS A 148 -14.85 -4.97 2.07
N LYS A 149 -15.40 -4.59 0.93
CA LYS A 149 -15.79 -3.21 0.65
C LYS A 149 -17.15 -2.95 1.29
N ASP A 150 -17.27 -1.85 1.99
CA ASP A 150 -18.48 -1.44 2.70
C ASP A 150 -18.75 0.05 2.46
N ILE A 151 -19.90 0.51 2.89
CA ILE A 151 -20.30 1.92 2.85
C ILE A 151 -20.42 2.42 4.29
N SER A 152 -19.70 3.48 4.60
CA SER A 152 -19.76 4.12 5.91
C SER A 152 -21.11 4.82 6.14
N LYS A 153 -21.39 5.19 7.41
CA LYS A 153 -22.60 5.98 7.76
C LYS A 153 -22.70 7.30 7.00
N ARG A 154 -21.59 7.81 6.48
CA ARG A 154 -21.52 9.03 5.65
C ARG A 154 -21.73 8.76 4.16
N GLY A 155 -22.02 7.53 3.75
CA GLY A 155 -22.16 7.14 2.35
C GLY A 155 -20.85 7.05 1.58
N LEU A 156 -19.70 6.96 2.29
CA LEU A 156 -18.36 6.87 1.70
C LEU A 156 -17.89 5.43 1.61
N ILE A 157 -17.11 5.10 0.59
CA ILE A 157 -16.46 3.80 0.47
C ILE A 157 -15.51 3.59 1.65
N LYS A 158 -15.67 2.45 2.30
CA LYS A 158 -14.87 1.99 3.43
C LYS A 158 -14.40 0.57 3.17
N VAL A 159 -13.15 0.30 3.51
CA VAL A 159 -12.60 -1.07 3.56
C VAL A 159 -12.72 -1.60 4.99
N GLU A 160 -13.11 -2.85 5.11
CA GLU A 160 -13.27 -3.56 6.39
C GLU A 160 -12.08 -3.36 7.33
N SER A 161 -12.38 -3.20 8.61
CA SER A 161 -11.35 -3.07 9.63
C SER A 161 -10.70 -4.42 9.95
N LYS A 162 -9.45 -4.38 10.49
CA LYS A 162 -8.78 -5.60 10.96
C LYS A 162 -9.56 -6.31 12.06
N ASP A 163 -10.26 -5.56 12.91
CA ASP A 163 -11.09 -6.10 13.99
C ASP A 163 -12.31 -6.84 13.44
N ASP A 164 -12.95 -6.32 12.40
CA ASP A 164 -14.10 -6.98 11.77
C ASP A 164 -13.67 -8.21 10.97
N MET A 165 -12.52 -8.16 10.29
CA MET A 165 -11.90 -9.34 9.68
C MET A 165 -11.63 -10.43 10.73
N LYS A 166 -11.06 -10.05 11.88
CA LYS A 166 -10.80 -10.98 12.99
C LYS A 166 -12.07 -11.63 13.53
N LYS A 167 -13.18 -10.88 13.65
CA LYS A 167 -14.49 -11.43 14.03
C LYS A 167 -15.00 -12.49 13.06
N ARG A 168 -14.60 -12.39 11.77
CA ARG A 168 -14.90 -13.40 10.73
C ARG A 168 -13.88 -14.54 10.69
N GLY A 169 -12.90 -14.59 11.59
CA GLY A 169 -11.84 -15.59 11.60
C GLY A 169 -10.77 -15.37 10.54
N ILE A 170 -10.68 -14.17 9.93
CA ILE A 170 -9.72 -13.85 8.89
C ILE A 170 -8.51 -13.15 9.51
N PRO A 171 -7.28 -13.62 9.25
CA PRO A 171 -6.07 -12.99 9.76
C PRO A 171 -5.84 -11.60 9.16
N SER A 172 -4.97 -10.82 9.80
CA SER A 172 -4.57 -9.50 9.29
C SER A 172 -3.86 -9.64 7.94
N PRO A 173 -4.23 -8.83 6.92
CA PRO A 173 -3.67 -8.90 5.59
C PRO A 173 -2.34 -8.12 5.50
N ASN A 174 -1.31 -8.60 6.19
CA ASN A 174 -0.05 -7.86 6.40
C ASN A 174 0.75 -7.64 5.11
N ILE A 175 0.77 -8.64 4.23
CA ILE A 175 1.45 -8.54 2.92
C ILE A 175 0.66 -7.60 2.01
N ALA A 176 -0.68 -7.74 1.99
CA ALA A 176 -1.53 -6.85 1.21
C ALA A 176 -1.47 -5.40 1.70
N ASP A 177 -1.44 -5.15 3.02
CA ASP A 177 -1.25 -3.79 3.55
C ASP A 177 0.09 -3.19 3.07
N ALA A 178 1.20 -3.95 3.11
CA ALA A 178 2.49 -3.50 2.60
C ALA A 178 2.45 -3.24 1.08
N PHE A 179 1.77 -4.10 0.34
CA PHE A 179 1.57 -3.96 -1.10
C PHE A 179 0.75 -2.70 -1.44
N ILE A 180 -0.36 -2.47 -0.77
CA ILE A 180 -1.18 -1.27 -0.92
C ILE A 180 -0.37 0.01 -0.65
N MET A 181 0.42 0.02 0.46
CA MET A 181 1.25 1.16 0.81
C MET A 181 2.30 1.48 -0.27
N SER A 182 2.86 0.47 -0.95
CA SER A 182 3.88 0.67 -1.99
C SER A 182 3.34 1.38 -3.24
N TYR A 183 2.04 1.28 -3.51
CA TYR A 183 1.37 1.96 -4.62
C TYR A 183 0.67 3.27 -4.25
N THR A 184 0.48 3.56 -2.96
CA THR A 184 -0.27 4.75 -2.51
C THR A 184 0.40 6.07 -2.87
N HIS A 185 1.71 6.10 -3.04
CA HIS A 185 2.48 7.31 -3.30
C HIS A 185 3.02 7.39 -4.73
N ASN A 186 2.82 6.38 -5.54
CA ASN A 186 3.07 6.45 -6.97
C ASN A 186 2.01 7.40 -7.54
N LYS A 187 2.42 8.41 -8.34
CA LYS A 187 1.50 9.31 -9.02
C LYS A 187 0.50 8.45 -9.81
N SER A 188 -0.69 8.26 -9.31
CA SER A 188 -1.80 7.89 -10.17
C SER A 188 -2.21 9.16 -10.89
N SER A 189 -2.05 9.21 -12.20
CA SER A 189 -2.91 10.02 -13.04
C SER A 189 -4.35 9.71 -12.63
N SER A 190 -5.21 10.73 -12.58
CA SER A 190 -6.63 10.51 -12.34
C SER A 190 -7.15 9.44 -13.31
N PHE A 191 -7.82 8.41 -12.80
CA PHE A 191 -8.44 7.37 -13.65
C PHE A 191 -9.50 7.93 -14.64
N PHE A 192 -9.79 9.23 -14.53
CA PHE A 192 -10.66 9.99 -15.42
C PHE A 192 -9.99 11.35 -15.69
N GLY A 193 -9.34 11.45 -16.84
CA GLY A 193 -8.90 12.70 -17.44
C GLY A 193 -10.05 13.42 -18.12
#